data_802a37351b804b2454d1ddc224c9d130
#
_entry.id   802a37351b804b2454d1ddc224c9d130
#
_cell.length_a   1.000
_cell.length_b   1.000
_cell.length_c   1.000
_cell.angle_alpha   90.00
_cell.angle_beta   90.00
_cell.angle_gamma   90.00
#
_symmetry.space_group_name_H-M   'P 1'
#
loop_
_entity.id
_entity.type
_entity.pdbx_description
1 polymer ?
#
loop_
_entity_poly.entity_id
_entity_poly.type
_entity_poly.pdbx_seq_one_letter_code
_entity_poly.pdbx_strand_id
1 'polypeptide(L)'
;LMLALMAIVSWFAVLVDVRGAFLLGDWESDREIYMEVPKGWAKYYEPDSVLKLLKTVYGARQSAKRFWILLLKVMDEMHFARSKADPCLYFKWDAKFGLLVIISWIDDLAILGTRAGVEATKDELFKHFDCDDTGEMKEYIGNKVERRHGALKLTQPVLLQSFTDEFDLKRDLKVRNPAIPGSVLHPTENQLTSEDMFTYRSGTGKLLHLMKWSRPEIGNSVRELSRFMSGAGLPHMKAMYRVMNYCLNTSERGKVFKPTRTCRHEDIHKFEFIVDGYSDSDYAKDPIKRRSVSGFCSFLDGCVLNTKSRMQPITSLSVTEAELVAV
;
A
#
# COMPACT_ATOMS: atom_id res chain seq x y z
N LEU A 1 -8.84 5.57 0.54
CA LEU A 1 -9.75 6.72 0.49
C LEU A 1 -9.72 7.37 -0.89
N MET A 2 -8.56 7.83 -1.41
CA MET A 2 -8.49 8.58 -2.68
C MET A 2 -9.04 7.80 -3.88
N LEU A 3 -8.78 6.50 -3.99
CA LEU A 3 -9.38 5.66 -5.04
C LEU A 3 -10.91 5.55 -4.93
N ALA A 4 -11.45 5.55 -3.70
CA ALA A 4 -12.90 5.62 -3.50
C ALA A 4 -13.45 6.97 -3.99
N LEU A 5 -12.81 8.09 -3.63
CA LEU A 5 -13.19 9.41 -4.10
C LEU A 5 -13.06 9.53 -5.63
N MET A 6 -11.97 8.99 -6.22
CA MET A 6 -11.84 8.92 -7.69
C MET A 6 -13.00 8.17 -8.36
N ALA A 7 -13.51 7.12 -7.74
CA ALA A 7 -14.66 6.39 -8.27
C ALA A 7 -15.97 7.18 -8.07
N ILE A 8 -16.19 7.76 -6.88
CA ILE A 8 -17.41 8.50 -6.52
C ILE A 8 -17.56 9.77 -7.35
N VAL A 9 -16.46 10.53 -7.52
CA VAL A 9 -16.47 11.85 -8.19
C VAL A 9 -16.01 11.75 -9.65
N SER A 10 -15.63 10.56 -10.11
CA SER A 10 -15.08 10.34 -11.46
C SER A 10 -13.83 11.18 -11.75
N TRP A 11 -12.99 11.39 -10.73
CA TRP A 11 -11.76 12.18 -10.89
C TRP A 11 -10.79 11.56 -11.89
N PHE A 12 -10.12 12.43 -12.62
CA PHE A 12 -8.93 12.12 -13.37
C PHE A 12 -7.72 12.09 -12.45
N ALA A 13 -6.73 11.27 -12.74
CA ALA A 13 -5.49 11.21 -11.99
C ALA A 13 -4.31 10.95 -12.93
N VAL A 14 -3.20 11.60 -12.66
CA VAL A 14 -1.90 11.36 -13.30
C VAL A 14 -0.87 11.01 -12.25
N LEU A 15 0.17 10.28 -12.68
CA LEU A 15 1.36 10.06 -11.89
C LEU A 15 2.52 10.89 -12.47
N VAL A 16 3.30 11.44 -11.58
CA VAL A 16 4.49 12.21 -11.87
C VAL A 16 5.62 11.68 -11.00
N ASP A 17 6.78 11.39 -11.58
CA ASP A 17 8.00 10.99 -10.89
C ASP A 17 8.97 12.15 -10.83
N VAL A 18 9.46 12.50 -9.64
CA VAL A 18 10.44 13.58 -9.46
C VAL A 18 11.85 13.03 -9.64
N ARG A 19 12.51 13.43 -10.72
CA ARG A 19 13.86 12.97 -11.06
C ARG A 19 14.86 13.32 -9.96
N GLY A 20 15.56 12.30 -9.50
CA GLY A 20 16.64 12.51 -8.53
C GLY A 20 16.21 13.14 -7.21
N ALA A 21 14.97 12.91 -6.76
CA ALA A 21 14.37 13.52 -5.57
C ALA A 21 15.30 13.55 -4.36
N PHE A 22 16.03 12.45 -4.09
CA PHE A 22 16.98 12.39 -2.99
C PHE A 22 18.25 13.25 -3.17
N LEU A 23 18.51 13.75 -4.37
CA LEU A 23 19.63 14.65 -4.66
C LEU A 23 19.24 16.13 -4.55
N LEU A 24 17.94 16.43 -4.38
CA LEU A 24 17.42 17.80 -4.31
C LEU A 24 17.45 18.38 -2.90
N GLY A 25 17.38 17.53 -1.88
CA GLY A 25 17.32 17.97 -0.49
C GLY A 25 18.62 18.60 0.01
N ASP A 26 18.52 19.64 0.83
CA ASP A 26 19.66 20.23 1.51
C ASP A 26 19.95 19.49 2.81
N TRP A 27 21.23 19.38 3.19
CA TRP A 27 21.63 18.90 4.53
C TRP A 27 21.16 19.85 5.63
N GLU A 28 21.14 19.36 6.87
CA GLU A 28 20.97 20.21 8.04
C GLU A 28 22.14 21.17 8.15
N SER A 29 21.85 22.45 8.44
CA SER A 29 22.87 23.53 8.46
C SER A 29 23.99 23.29 9.47
N ASP A 30 23.75 22.45 10.50
CA ASP A 30 24.66 22.12 11.58
C ASP A 30 25.45 20.81 11.35
N ARG A 31 25.25 20.14 10.19
CA ARG A 31 25.88 18.86 9.88
C ARG A 31 26.61 18.88 8.56
N GLU A 32 27.89 18.57 8.62
CA GLU A 32 28.69 18.25 7.44
C GLU A 32 28.83 16.74 7.32
N ILE A 33 28.57 16.22 6.12
CA ILE A 33 28.70 14.79 5.83
C ILE A 33 29.73 14.62 4.72
N TYR A 34 30.65 13.72 4.99
CA TYR A 34 31.73 13.37 4.08
C TYR A 34 31.59 11.92 3.66
N MET A 35 32.01 11.62 2.45
CA MET A 35 32.09 10.26 1.91
C MET A 35 33.49 9.99 1.33
N GLU A 36 33.88 8.75 1.35
CA GLU A 36 35.09 8.33 0.64
C GLU A 36 34.92 8.52 -0.88
N VAL A 37 35.98 8.82 -1.56
CA VAL A 37 35.96 8.88 -3.03
C VAL A 37 35.63 7.49 -3.58
N PRO A 38 34.59 7.35 -4.42
CA PRO A 38 34.23 6.06 -5.00
C PRO A 38 35.41 5.46 -5.78
N LYS A 39 35.64 4.15 -5.65
CA LYS A 39 36.83 3.47 -6.23
C LYS A 39 37.08 3.77 -7.71
N GLY A 40 36.01 3.90 -8.52
CA GLY A 40 36.14 4.23 -9.96
C GLY A 40 36.61 5.66 -10.24
N TRP A 41 36.55 6.55 -9.24
CA TRP A 41 36.90 7.97 -9.35
C TRP A 41 38.21 8.32 -8.63
N ALA A 42 38.80 7.39 -7.86
CA ALA A 42 39.99 7.62 -7.06
C ALA A 42 41.17 8.22 -7.89
N LYS A 43 41.26 7.89 -9.16
CA LYS A 43 42.30 8.41 -10.07
C LYS A 43 42.22 9.92 -10.35
N TYR A 44 41.13 10.59 -10.00
CA TYR A 44 40.92 12.03 -10.21
C TYR A 44 41.13 12.85 -8.94
N TYR A 45 41.46 12.22 -7.82
CA TYR A 45 41.60 12.87 -6.52
C TYR A 45 42.94 12.49 -5.88
N GLU A 46 43.47 13.36 -5.02
CA GLU A 46 44.62 13.05 -4.21
C GLU A 46 44.35 11.86 -3.28
N PRO A 47 45.38 11.04 -2.94
CA PRO A 47 45.22 9.99 -1.95
C PRO A 47 44.59 10.51 -0.65
N ASP A 48 43.73 9.69 -0.02
CA ASP A 48 43.03 10.01 1.23
C ASP A 48 42.04 11.19 1.17
N SER A 49 41.73 11.68 -0.04
CA SER A 49 40.69 12.69 -0.21
C SER A 49 39.30 12.18 0.21
N VAL A 50 38.52 13.06 0.78
CA VAL A 50 37.09 12.83 1.07
C VAL A 50 36.25 13.88 0.37
N LEU A 51 35.02 13.48 0.01
CA LEU A 51 34.07 14.37 -0.67
C LEU A 51 33.04 14.89 0.34
N LYS A 52 32.96 16.21 0.49
CA LYS A 52 31.89 16.84 1.25
C LYS A 52 30.60 16.81 0.45
N LEU A 53 29.56 16.21 1.01
CA LEU A 53 28.25 16.15 0.38
C LEU A 53 27.53 17.50 0.52
N LEU A 54 27.26 18.17 -0.61
CA LEU A 54 26.53 19.43 -0.65
C LEU A 54 25.02 19.23 -0.61
N LYS A 55 24.55 18.10 -1.15
CA LYS A 55 23.15 17.70 -1.20
C LYS A 55 23.00 16.28 -0.64
N THR A 56 21.78 15.91 -0.28
CA THR A 56 21.46 14.54 0.14
C THR A 56 21.68 13.55 -1.01
N VAL A 57 21.94 12.29 -0.67
CA VAL A 57 22.23 11.23 -1.63
C VAL A 57 21.42 9.98 -1.34
N TYR A 58 21.25 9.11 -2.35
CA TYR A 58 20.63 7.81 -2.17
C TYR A 58 21.36 6.99 -1.10
N GLY A 59 20.60 6.33 -0.23
CA GLY A 59 21.12 5.52 0.88
C GLY A 59 21.33 6.27 2.19
N ALA A 60 21.37 7.60 2.20
CA ALA A 60 21.42 8.34 3.44
C ALA A 60 20.05 8.39 4.13
N ARG A 61 20.02 8.12 5.44
CA ARG A 61 18.79 8.03 6.23
C ARG A 61 17.90 9.28 6.19
N GLN A 62 18.54 10.46 6.03
CA GLN A 62 17.87 11.75 6.06
C GLN A 62 17.28 12.16 4.70
N SER A 63 17.71 11.54 3.60
CA SER A 63 17.39 12.01 2.24
C SER A 63 15.90 12.11 1.96
N ALA A 64 15.13 11.07 2.32
CA ALA A 64 13.68 11.08 2.15
C ALA A 64 13.01 12.23 2.95
N LYS A 65 13.44 12.46 4.20
CA LYS A 65 12.90 13.57 5.03
C LYS A 65 13.27 14.93 4.44
N ARG A 66 14.48 15.07 3.89
CA ARG A 66 14.95 16.34 3.32
C ARG A 66 14.22 16.67 2.03
N PHE A 67 14.01 15.69 1.16
CA PHE A 67 13.16 15.87 0.00
C PHE A 67 11.72 16.23 0.40
N TRP A 68 11.14 15.53 1.38
CA TRP A 68 9.80 15.85 1.87
C TRP A 68 9.69 17.29 2.40
N ILE A 69 10.71 17.82 3.09
CA ILE A 69 10.74 19.22 3.54
C ILE A 69 10.78 20.19 2.34
N LEU A 70 11.53 19.87 1.29
CA LEU A 70 11.55 20.63 0.05
C LEU A 70 10.18 20.59 -0.64
N LEU A 71 9.58 19.41 -0.73
CA LEU A 71 8.24 19.22 -1.29
C LEU A 71 7.20 20.05 -0.54
N LEU A 72 7.26 20.10 0.80
CA LEU A 72 6.37 20.96 1.60
C LEU A 72 6.45 22.42 1.22
N LYS A 73 7.65 22.96 0.97
CA LYS A 73 7.83 24.37 0.53
C LYS A 73 7.18 24.59 -0.82
N VAL A 74 7.39 23.67 -1.77
CA VAL A 74 6.77 23.75 -3.10
C VAL A 74 5.26 23.64 -3.02
N MET A 75 4.72 22.75 -2.18
CA MET A 75 3.26 22.65 -1.98
C MET A 75 2.67 23.95 -1.40
N ASP A 76 3.38 24.61 -0.48
CA ASP A 76 2.98 25.92 0.07
C ASP A 76 3.01 27.03 -1.00
N GLU A 77 4.07 27.10 -1.80
CA GLU A 77 4.19 28.01 -2.94
C GLU A 77 3.07 27.83 -3.98
N MET A 78 2.66 26.57 -4.23
CA MET A 78 1.52 26.21 -5.09
C MET A 78 0.16 26.39 -4.39
N HIS A 79 0.12 26.87 -3.15
CA HIS A 79 -1.07 27.07 -2.32
C HIS A 79 -1.83 25.78 -1.99
N PHE A 80 -1.14 24.66 -1.86
CA PHE A 80 -1.70 23.42 -1.35
C PHE A 80 -1.57 23.31 0.16
N ALA A 81 -2.68 23.11 0.85
CA ALA A 81 -2.68 22.83 2.28
C ALA A 81 -2.37 21.35 2.54
N ARG A 82 -1.52 21.08 3.55
CA ARG A 82 -1.23 19.72 4.01
C ARG A 82 -2.36 19.18 4.88
N SER A 83 -2.77 17.92 4.67
CA SER A 83 -3.74 17.26 5.50
C SER A 83 -3.20 17.03 6.93
N LYS A 84 -4.10 17.18 7.92
CA LYS A 84 -3.79 16.86 9.32
C LYS A 84 -3.81 15.34 9.59
N ALA A 85 -4.54 14.57 8.77
CA ALA A 85 -4.67 13.13 8.93
C ALA A 85 -3.52 12.34 8.29
N ASP A 86 -2.99 12.82 7.17
CA ASP A 86 -1.87 12.20 6.45
C ASP A 86 -0.90 13.29 5.97
N PRO A 87 0.36 13.29 6.44
CA PRO A 87 1.35 14.31 6.07
C PRO A 87 1.79 14.26 4.60
N CYS A 88 1.46 13.18 3.88
CA CYS A 88 1.76 13.00 2.46
C CYS A 88 0.57 13.35 1.55
N LEU A 89 -0.52 13.86 2.11
CA LEU A 89 -1.71 14.30 1.40
C LEU A 89 -1.79 15.82 1.41
N TYR A 90 -1.92 16.40 0.22
CA TYR A 90 -2.06 17.86 0.01
C TYR A 90 -3.34 18.13 -0.77
N PHE A 91 -4.01 19.25 -0.48
CA PHE A 91 -5.24 19.62 -1.16
C PHE A 91 -5.35 21.15 -1.34
N LYS A 92 -6.03 21.55 -2.40
CA LYS A 92 -6.28 22.94 -2.74
C LYS A 92 -7.70 23.10 -3.28
N TRP A 93 -8.44 24.10 -2.79
CA TRP A 93 -9.68 24.53 -3.41
C TRP A 93 -9.36 25.66 -4.41
N ASP A 94 -9.31 25.30 -5.67
CA ASP A 94 -9.06 26.25 -6.74
C ASP A 94 -10.37 26.86 -7.24
N ALA A 95 -10.38 28.19 -7.48
CA ALA A 95 -11.60 28.90 -7.91
C ALA A 95 -12.13 28.46 -9.28
N LYS A 96 -11.23 28.00 -10.18
CA LYS A 96 -11.57 27.55 -11.54
C LYS A 96 -11.75 26.04 -11.62
N PHE A 97 -10.94 25.29 -10.91
CA PHE A 97 -10.83 23.84 -11.06
C PHE A 97 -11.45 23.04 -9.90
N GLY A 98 -11.91 23.72 -8.83
CA GLY A 98 -12.47 23.08 -7.64
C GLY A 98 -11.40 22.37 -6.79
N LEU A 99 -11.75 21.25 -6.17
CA LEU A 99 -10.85 20.51 -5.30
C LEU A 99 -9.79 19.76 -6.09
N LEU A 100 -8.53 20.05 -5.82
CA LEU A 100 -7.35 19.38 -6.34
C LEU A 100 -6.62 18.69 -5.19
N VAL A 101 -6.12 17.49 -5.44
CA VAL A 101 -5.43 16.68 -4.44
C VAL A 101 -4.11 16.18 -4.99
N ILE A 102 -3.05 16.23 -4.18
CA ILE A 102 -1.76 15.60 -4.45
C ILE A 102 -1.47 14.60 -3.34
N ILE A 103 -1.01 13.40 -3.69
CA ILE A 103 -0.52 12.40 -2.75
C ILE A 103 0.92 12.12 -3.11
N SER A 104 1.83 12.22 -2.14
CA SER A 104 3.24 11.90 -2.34
C SER A 104 3.60 10.53 -1.75
N TRP A 105 4.36 9.76 -2.50
CA TRP A 105 5.07 8.57 -2.04
C TRP A 105 6.53 8.71 -2.42
N ILE A 106 7.28 9.43 -1.56
CA ILE A 106 8.66 9.84 -1.82
C ILE A 106 8.70 10.71 -3.07
N ASP A 107 9.19 10.18 -4.19
CA ASP A 107 9.35 10.77 -5.52
C ASP A 107 8.12 10.65 -6.42
N ASP A 108 7.29 9.63 -6.17
CA ASP A 108 6.03 9.44 -6.88
C ASP A 108 4.93 10.39 -6.37
N LEU A 109 4.39 11.24 -7.23
CA LEU A 109 3.28 12.14 -6.94
C LEU A 109 2.05 11.75 -7.76
N ALA A 110 0.94 11.47 -7.09
CA ALA A 110 -0.36 11.30 -7.73
C ALA A 110 -1.16 12.61 -7.64
N ILE A 111 -1.54 13.20 -8.77
CA ILE A 111 -2.33 14.43 -8.87
C ILE A 111 -3.75 14.06 -9.30
N LEU A 112 -4.76 14.46 -8.51
CA LEU A 112 -6.15 14.08 -8.67
C LEU A 112 -7.08 15.31 -8.72
N GLY A 113 -8.11 15.22 -9.56
CA GLY A 113 -9.12 16.29 -9.70
C GLY A 113 -9.82 16.22 -11.05
N THR A 114 -10.32 17.38 -11.53
CA THR A 114 -10.77 17.53 -12.91
C THR A 114 -9.58 17.42 -13.86
N ARG A 115 -9.78 16.93 -15.09
CA ARG A 115 -8.68 16.80 -16.06
C ARG A 115 -7.94 18.12 -16.27
N ALA A 116 -8.66 19.22 -16.47
CA ALA A 116 -8.06 20.54 -16.67
C ALA A 116 -7.28 21.03 -15.44
N GLY A 117 -7.79 20.77 -14.23
CA GLY A 117 -7.11 21.14 -13.00
C GLY A 117 -5.86 20.30 -12.74
N VAL A 118 -5.91 19.02 -13.05
CA VAL A 118 -4.76 18.11 -12.94
C VAL A 118 -3.64 18.52 -13.90
N GLU A 119 -3.96 18.80 -15.18
CA GLU A 119 -2.97 19.27 -16.14
C GLU A 119 -2.35 20.62 -15.72
N ALA A 120 -3.16 21.59 -15.29
CA ALA A 120 -2.65 22.86 -14.80
C ALA A 120 -1.76 22.71 -13.56
N THR A 121 -2.11 21.82 -12.63
CA THR A 121 -1.31 21.53 -11.44
C THR A 121 0.01 20.86 -11.80
N LYS A 122 -0.02 19.93 -12.76
CA LYS A 122 1.18 19.26 -13.29
C LYS A 122 2.13 20.27 -13.93
N ASP A 123 1.62 21.16 -14.80
CA ASP A 123 2.41 22.20 -15.46
C ASP A 123 3.04 23.18 -14.44
N GLU A 124 2.35 23.47 -13.34
CA GLU A 124 2.89 24.27 -12.25
C GLU A 124 3.99 23.54 -11.48
N LEU A 125 3.79 22.26 -11.16
CA LEU A 125 4.77 21.40 -10.47
C LEU A 125 6.08 21.27 -11.28
N PHE A 126 5.98 21.16 -12.61
CA PHE A 126 7.14 21.06 -13.52
C PHE A 126 8.01 22.32 -13.56
N LYS A 127 7.53 23.45 -13.06
CA LYS A 127 8.38 24.65 -12.89
C LYS A 127 9.29 24.55 -11.66
N HIS A 128 8.92 23.72 -10.69
CA HIS A 128 9.66 23.55 -9.44
C HIS A 128 10.60 22.32 -9.46
N PHE A 129 10.21 21.27 -10.19
CA PHE A 129 10.97 20.02 -10.26
C PHE A 129 11.12 19.55 -11.71
N ASP A 130 12.26 18.94 -11.98
CA ASP A 130 12.43 18.11 -13.19
C ASP A 130 11.68 16.78 -12.96
N CYS A 131 10.64 16.52 -13.74
CA CYS A 131 9.75 15.40 -13.54
C CYS A 131 9.54 14.61 -14.82
N ASP A 132 9.29 13.31 -14.65
CA ASP A 132 8.77 12.44 -15.68
C ASP A 132 7.24 12.38 -15.59
N ASP A 133 6.54 12.72 -16.69
CA ASP A 133 5.11 12.54 -16.82
C ASP A 133 4.81 11.09 -17.23
N THR A 134 4.33 10.29 -16.30
CA THR A 134 3.95 8.90 -16.59
C THR A 134 2.53 8.78 -17.17
N GLY A 135 1.82 9.93 -17.28
CA GLY A 135 0.48 10.02 -17.86
C GLY A 135 -0.63 9.60 -16.92
N GLU A 136 -1.79 9.24 -17.50
CA GLU A 136 -2.96 8.79 -16.72
C GLU A 136 -2.59 7.61 -15.82
N MET A 137 -3.02 7.66 -14.57
CA MET A 137 -2.72 6.66 -13.55
C MET A 137 -3.31 5.29 -13.93
N LYS A 138 -2.48 4.41 -14.48
CA LYS A 138 -2.77 3.00 -14.78
C LYS A 138 -2.13 2.05 -13.78
N GLU A 139 -1.12 2.53 -13.08
CA GLU A 139 -0.40 1.82 -12.02
C GLU A 139 -0.15 2.77 -10.86
N TYR A 140 -0.12 2.26 -9.64
CA TYR A 140 0.25 3.03 -8.46
C TYR A 140 0.79 2.10 -7.38
N ILE A 141 2.03 2.34 -6.96
CA ILE A 141 2.74 1.55 -5.92
C ILE A 141 2.61 0.03 -6.19
N GLY A 142 2.99 -0.41 -7.40
CA GLY A 142 2.95 -1.81 -7.82
C GLY A 142 1.55 -2.41 -8.00
N ASN A 143 0.51 -1.59 -8.00
CA ASN A 143 -0.86 -2.00 -8.28
C ASN A 143 -1.30 -1.50 -9.64
N LYS A 144 -1.81 -2.39 -10.47
CA LYS A 144 -2.51 -2.02 -11.71
C LYS A 144 -3.87 -1.45 -11.36
N VAL A 145 -4.19 -0.28 -11.92
CA VAL A 145 -5.47 0.43 -11.74
C VAL A 145 -6.24 0.38 -13.06
N GLU A 146 -7.39 -0.26 -13.07
CA GLU A 146 -8.25 -0.34 -14.24
C GLU A 146 -9.59 0.34 -13.97
N ARG A 147 -9.99 1.26 -14.87
CA ARG A 147 -11.31 1.90 -14.82
C ARG A 147 -12.26 1.17 -15.79
N ARG A 148 -13.37 0.66 -15.27
CA ARG A 148 -14.42 0.00 -16.07
C ARG A 148 -15.81 0.34 -15.51
N HIS A 149 -16.71 0.81 -16.38
CA HIS A 149 -18.14 1.01 -16.05
C HIS A 149 -18.37 1.77 -14.73
N GLY A 150 -17.65 2.88 -14.53
CA GLY A 150 -17.78 3.70 -13.32
C GLY A 150 -17.15 3.11 -12.05
N ALA A 151 -16.44 2.00 -12.15
CA ALA A 151 -15.69 1.38 -11.07
C ALA A 151 -14.18 1.46 -11.31
N LEU A 152 -13.40 1.45 -10.24
CA LEU A 152 -11.95 1.23 -10.28
C LEU A 152 -11.63 -0.16 -9.73
N LYS A 153 -10.72 -0.86 -10.37
CA LYS A 153 -10.25 -2.18 -9.93
C LYS A 153 -8.74 -2.16 -9.75
N LEU A 154 -8.28 -2.63 -8.58
CA LEU A 154 -6.87 -2.84 -8.28
C LEU A 154 -6.52 -4.31 -8.42
N THR A 155 -5.41 -4.60 -9.11
CA THR A 155 -4.82 -5.93 -9.24
C THR A 155 -3.30 -5.83 -9.10
N GLN A 156 -2.63 -6.96 -8.84
CA GLN A 156 -1.18 -7.03 -8.71
C GLN A 156 -0.62 -8.16 -9.57
N PRO A 157 -0.69 -8.05 -10.91
CA PRO A 157 -0.30 -9.13 -11.82
C PRO A 157 1.18 -9.51 -11.69
N VAL A 158 2.09 -8.54 -11.51
CA VAL A 158 3.53 -8.79 -11.35
C VAL A 158 3.80 -9.58 -10.07
N LEU A 159 3.14 -9.22 -8.95
CA LEU A 159 3.27 -9.95 -7.70
C LEU A 159 2.72 -11.39 -7.81
N LEU A 160 1.60 -11.58 -8.51
CA LEU A 160 1.06 -12.91 -8.76
C LEU A 160 2.01 -13.75 -9.63
N GLN A 161 2.62 -13.15 -10.66
CA GLN A 161 3.60 -13.84 -11.50
C GLN A 161 4.80 -14.30 -10.69
N SER A 162 5.27 -13.51 -9.72
CA SER A 162 6.39 -13.91 -8.86
C SER A 162 6.15 -15.18 -8.04
N PHE A 163 4.89 -15.62 -7.86
CA PHE A 163 4.59 -16.90 -7.19
C PHE A 163 5.01 -18.10 -8.03
N THR A 164 4.93 -18.01 -9.35
CA THR A 164 5.44 -19.05 -10.25
C THR A 164 6.94 -18.95 -10.41
N ASP A 165 7.48 -17.76 -10.53
CA ASP A 165 8.89 -17.53 -10.89
C ASP A 165 9.85 -17.80 -9.72
N GLU A 166 9.48 -17.42 -8.50
CA GLU A 166 10.35 -17.51 -7.33
C GLU A 166 10.08 -18.75 -6.44
N PHE A 167 8.87 -19.32 -6.50
CA PHE A 167 8.48 -20.45 -5.65
C PHE A 167 8.31 -21.77 -6.42
N ASP A 168 8.65 -21.79 -7.71
CA ASP A 168 8.42 -22.94 -8.63
C ASP A 168 7.02 -23.54 -8.45
N LEU A 169 6.03 -22.66 -8.24
CA LEU A 169 4.70 -23.06 -7.88
C LEU A 169 3.92 -23.52 -9.12
N LYS A 170 3.71 -24.85 -9.22
CA LYS A 170 2.84 -25.42 -10.25
C LYS A 170 1.38 -25.14 -9.93
N ARG A 171 0.67 -24.56 -10.90
CA ARG A 171 -0.74 -24.20 -10.77
C ARG A 171 -1.61 -25.44 -10.57
N ASP A 172 -2.25 -25.55 -9.41
CA ASP A 172 -3.23 -26.59 -9.11
C ASP A 172 -4.65 -26.04 -9.25
N LEU A 173 -5.31 -26.33 -10.37
CA LEU A 173 -6.68 -25.84 -10.68
C LEU A 173 -7.75 -26.37 -9.73
N LYS A 174 -7.46 -27.40 -8.90
CA LYS A 174 -8.40 -27.93 -7.89
C LYS A 174 -8.53 -27.01 -6.68
N VAL A 175 -7.57 -26.10 -6.48
CA VAL A 175 -7.59 -25.15 -5.34
C VAL A 175 -8.56 -24.00 -5.64
N ARG A 176 -9.74 -24.05 -5.02
CA ARG A 176 -10.80 -23.06 -5.18
C ARG A 176 -10.98 -22.14 -3.97
N ASN A 177 -10.42 -22.51 -2.81
CA ASN A 177 -10.50 -21.76 -1.56
C ASN A 177 -9.11 -21.52 -0.98
N PRO A 178 -8.85 -20.37 -0.34
CA PRO A 178 -7.54 -20.04 0.21
C PRO A 178 -7.19 -20.90 1.43
N ALA A 179 -8.19 -21.43 2.14
CA ALA A 179 -7.99 -22.38 3.24
C ALA A 179 -8.90 -23.60 3.09
N ILE A 180 -8.56 -24.69 3.75
CA ILE A 180 -9.45 -25.84 3.89
C ILE A 180 -10.49 -25.49 4.96
N PRO A 181 -11.81 -25.56 4.66
CA PRO A 181 -12.84 -25.27 5.63
C PRO A 181 -12.68 -26.10 6.92
N GLY A 182 -12.82 -25.46 8.07
CA GLY A 182 -12.65 -26.10 9.38
C GLY A 182 -11.22 -26.42 9.82
N SER A 183 -10.22 -26.26 8.94
CA SER A 183 -8.82 -26.49 9.33
C SER A 183 -8.26 -25.32 10.12
N VAL A 184 -7.48 -25.64 11.16
CA VAL A 184 -6.72 -24.69 11.96
C VAL A 184 -5.26 -25.09 11.93
N LEU A 185 -4.37 -24.13 11.78
CA LEU A 185 -2.92 -24.38 11.84
C LEU A 185 -2.48 -24.45 13.31
N HIS A 186 -1.68 -25.48 13.62
CA HIS A 186 -1.14 -25.71 14.96
C HIS A 186 0.38 -25.58 14.97
N PRO A 187 0.99 -25.16 16.08
CA PRO A 187 2.44 -25.25 16.25
C PRO A 187 2.93 -26.67 15.98
N THR A 188 4.15 -26.80 15.50
CA THR A 188 4.79 -28.10 15.23
C THR A 188 6.20 -28.13 15.82
N GLU A 189 6.60 -29.28 16.32
CA GLU A 189 7.98 -29.53 16.76
C GLU A 189 8.93 -29.67 15.56
N ASN A 190 8.43 -30.21 14.44
CA ASN A 190 9.19 -30.38 13.21
C ASN A 190 9.19 -29.06 12.41
N GLN A 191 10.11 -28.18 12.75
CA GLN A 191 10.28 -26.91 12.07
C GLN A 191 10.96 -27.08 10.71
N LEU A 192 10.72 -26.12 9.82
CA LEU A 192 11.40 -26.02 8.54
C LEU A 192 12.89 -25.76 8.72
N THR A 193 13.68 -26.14 7.73
CA THR A 193 15.09 -25.73 7.60
C THR A 193 15.20 -24.20 7.57
N SER A 194 16.38 -23.65 7.78
CA SER A 194 16.60 -22.18 7.69
C SER A 194 16.26 -21.63 6.30
N GLU A 195 16.55 -22.38 5.24
CA GLU A 195 16.27 -22.03 3.86
C GLU A 195 14.76 -22.04 3.57
N ASP A 196 14.08 -23.12 3.96
CA ASP A 196 12.62 -23.23 3.82
C ASP A 196 11.90 -22.18 4.67
N MET A 197 12.42 -21.84 5.85
CA MET A 197 11.89 -20.79 6.70
C MET A 197 12.02 -19.41 6.05
N PHE A 198 13.14 -19.15 5.35
CA PHE A 198 13.31 -17.92 4.57
C PHE A 198 12.25 -17.88 3.45
N THR A 199 12.07 -18.96 2.70
CA THR A 199 11.06 -19.09 1.65
C THR A 199 9.64 -18.87 2.21
N TYR A 200 9.32 -19.47 3.35
CA TYR A 200 8.03 -19.29 4.02
C TYR A 200 7.78 -17.83 4.42
N ARG A 201 8.78 -17.17 5.00
CA ARG A 201 8.68 -15.74 5.38
C ARG A 201 8.51 -14.84 4.15
N SER A 202 9.28 -15.06 3.10
CA SER A 202 9.19 -14.35 1.83
C SER A 202 7.78 -14.50 1.24
N GLY A 203 7.29 -15.73 1.10
CA GLY A 203 5.97 -16.00 0.56
C GLY A 203 4.83 -15.43 1.39
N THR A 204 4.90 -15.55 2.72
CA THR A 204 3.90 -14.96 3.62
C THR A 204 3.94 -13.42 3.55
N GLY A 205 5.12 -12.81 3.42
CA GLY A 205 5.28 -11.36 3.22
C GLY A 205 4.62 -10.87 1.93
N LYS A 206 4.81 -11.59 0.82
CA LYS A 206 4.15 -11.30 -0.47
C LYS A 206 2.63 -11.44 -0.37
N LEU A 207 2.13 -12.45 0.32
CA LEU A 207 0.69 -12.62 0.57
C LEU A 207 0.10 -11.51 1.47
N LEU A 208 0.84 -11.04 2.48
CA LEU A 208 0.46 -9.86 3.28
C LEU A 208 0.33 -8.60 2.42
N HIS A 209 1.27 -8.39 1.51
CA HIS A 209 1.22 -7.27 0.57
C HIS A 209 0.02 -7.38 -0.38
N LEU A 210 -0.20 -8.56 -0.96
CA LEU A 210 -1.33 -8.85 -1.84
C LEU A 210 -2.68 -8.62 -1.13
N MET A 211 -2.82 -9.14 0.10
CA MET A 211 -3.99 -8.97 0.95
C MET A 211 -4.31 -7.49 1.20
N LYS A 212 -3.30 -6.71 1.56
CA LYS A 212 -3.45 -5.30 1.90
C LYS A 212 -4.01 -4.47 0.74
N TRP A 213 -3.53 -4.73 -0.47
CA TRP A 213 -3.81 -3.86 -1.61
C TRP A 213 -4.94 -4.35 -2.50
N SER A 214 -4.93 -5.60 -2.93
CA SER A 214 -5.82 -6.08 -3.99
C SER A 214 -6.68 -7.29 -3.64
N ARG A 215 -6.32 -8.10 -2.61
CA ARG A 215 -6.98 -9.36 -2.30
C ARG A 215 -7.37 -9.49 -0.81
N PRO A 216 -8.26 -8.61 -0.31
CA PRO A 216 -8.64 -8.62 1.11
C PRO A 216 -9.29 -9.94 1.57
N GLU A 217 -9.90 -10.71 0.67
CA GLU A 217 -10.57 -11.95 0.99
C GLU A 217 -9.64 -13.08 1.47
N ILE A 218 -8.31 -12.98 1.21
CA ILE A 218 -7.34 -13.94 1.77
C ILE A 218 -6.92 -13.57 3.20
N GLY A 219 -7.46 -12.50 3.78
CA GLY A 219 -7.00 -11.91 5.03
C GLY A 219 -6.95 -12.87 6.20
N ASN A 220 -7.96 -13.72 6.38
CA ASN A 220 -7.98 -14.70 7.46
C ASN A 220 -6.88 -15.78 7.28
N SER A 221 -6.71 -16.30 6.06
CA SER A 221 -5.68 -17.29 5.76
C SER A 221 -4.27 -16.74 5.97
N VAL A 222 -4.02 -15.50 5.52
CA VAL A 222 -2.71 -14.84 5.68
C VAL A 222 -2.42 -14.51 7.13
N ARG A 223 -3.44 -14.11 7.91
CA ARG A 223 -3.31 -13.91 9.36
C ARG A 223 -2.89 -15.22 10.05
N GLU A 224 -3.52 -16.35 9.70
CA GLU A 224 -3.13 -17.66 10.26
C GLU A 224 -1.68 -18.01 9.92
N LEU A 225 -1.24 -17.84 8.68
CA LEU A 225 0.15 -18.06 8.27
C LEU A 225 1.12 -17.17 9.04
N SER A 226 0.80 -15.88 9.22
CA SER A 226 1.70 -14.91 9.88
C SER A 226 1.99 -15.24 11.36
N ARG A 227 1.15 -16.05 12.01
CA ARG A 227 1.37 -16.52 13.38
C ARG A 227 2.62 -17.43 13.51
N PHE A 228 3.03 -18.05 12.42
CA PHE A 228 4.11 -19.03 12.40
C PHE A 228 5.40 -18.55 11.73
N MET A 229 5.57 -17.24 11.58
CA MET A 229 6.78 -16.63 10.98
C MET A 229 8.08 -16.93 11.71
N SER A 230 8.02 -17.38 12.97
CA SER A 230 9.18 -17.76 13.79
C SER A 230 9.38 -19.28 13.92
N GLY A 231 8.41 -20.11 13.54
CA GLY A 231 8.45 -21.54 13.78
C GLY A 231 7.44 -22.30 12.90
N ALA A 232 7.53 -22.14 11.57
CA ALA A 232 6.71 -22.87 10.63
C ALA A 232 7.25 -24.29 10.41
N GLY A 233 6.35 -25.21 10.05
CA GLY A 233 6.67 -26.55 9.59
C GLY A 233 6.01 -26.84 8.24
N LEU A 234 6.16 -28.07 7.73
CA LEU A 234 5.61 -28.48 6.44
C LEU A 234 4.10 -28.20 6.27
N PRO A 235 3.23 -28.39 7.28
CA PRO A 235 1.81 -28.03 7.14
C PRO A 235 1.59 -26.54 6.83
N HIS A 236 2.38 -25.67 7.44
CA HIS A 236 2.32 -24.22 7.23
C HIS A 236 2.78 -23.83 5.81
N MET A 237 3.88 -24.46 5.34
CA MET A 237 4.37 -24.27 3.96
C MET A 237 3.31 -24.70 2.94
N LYS A 238 2.69 -25.86 3.13
CA LYS A 238 1.60 -26.36 2.26
C LYS A 238 0.40 -25.39 2.27
N ALA A 239 0.05 -24.86 3.43
CA ALA A 239 -1.02 -23.88 3.56
C ALA A 239 -0.69 -22.57 2.82
N MET A 240 0.56 -22.10 2.90
CA MET A 240 1.02 -20.92 2.15
C MET A 240 0.90 -21.13 0.64
N TYR A 241 1.41 -22.26 0.13
CA TYR A 241 1.29 -22.61 -1.29
C TYR A 241 -0.17 -22.76 -1.74
N ARG A 242 -1.06 -23.24 -0.87
CA ARG A 242 -2.48 -23.27 -1.16
C ARG A 242 -3.06 -21.86 -1.37
N VAL A 243 -2.74 -20.89 -0.51
CA VAL A 243 -3.18 -19.50 -0.68
C VAL A 243 -2.66 -18.91 -2.00
N MET A 244 -1.39 -19.15 -2.32
CA MET A 244 -0.80 -18.71 -3.58
C MET A 244 -1.52 -19.33 -4.80
N ASN A 245 -1.77 -20.65 -4.79
CA ASN A 245 -2.51 -21.32 -5.85
C ASN A 245 -3.94 -20.77 -6.01
N TYR A 246 -4.63 -20.50 -4.91
CA TYR A 246 -5.93 -19.83 -4.95
C TYR A 246 -5.84 -18.47 -5.65
N CYS A 247 -4.83 -17.67 -5.33
CA CYS A 247 -4.62 -16.36 -5.94
C CYS A 247 -4.30 -16.47 -7.44
N LEU A 248 -3.49 -17.45 -7.86
CA LEU A 248 -3.19 -17.71 -9.25
C LEU A 248 -4.43 -18.19 -10.02
N ASN A 249 -5.25 -19.06 -9.42
CA ASN A 249 -6.48 -19.56 -10.05
C ASN A 249 -7.57 -18.51 -10.20
N THR A 250 -7.46 -17.42 -9.45
CA THR A 250 -8.38 -16.29 -9.44
C THR A 250 -7.65 -14.98 -9.73
N SER A 251 -6.65 -15.02 -10.61
CA SER A 251 -5.74 -13.90 -10.91
C SER A 251 -6.45 -12.66 -11.45
N GLU A 252 -7.61 -12.84 -12.06
CA GLU A 252 -8.48 -11.74 -12.52
C GLU A 252 -9.20 -11.01 -11.38
N ARG A 253 -9.25 -11.57 -10.17
CA ARG A 253 -9.86 -10.89 -9.02
C ARG A 253 -8.98 -9.76 -8.52
N GLY A 254 -9.64 -8.75 -7.97
CA GLY A 254 -8.99 -7.58 -7.39
C GLY A 254 -9.92 -6.82 -6.47
N LYS A 255 -9.40 -5.81 -5.80
CA LYS A 255 -10.19 -4.89 -4.98
C LYS A 255 -10.95 -3.93 -5.90
N VAL A 256 -12.27 -3.90 -5.78
CA VAL A 256 -13.14 -3.09 -6.62
C VAL A 256 -13.72 -1.93 -5.83
N PHE A 257 -13.56 -0.71 -6.34
CA PHE A 257 -14.21 0.50 -5.85
C PHE A 257 -15.35 0.82 -6.80
N LYS A 258 -16.55 0.38 -6.43
CA LYS A 258 -17.79 0.60 -7.17
C LYS A 258 -18.76 1.38 -6.29
N PRO A 259 -18.90 2.70 -6.50
CA PRO A 259 -19.75 3.51 -5.66
C PRO A 259 -21.24 3.17 -5.86
N THR A 260 -22.02 3.22 -4.79
CA THR A 260 -23.48 3.13 -4.81
C THR A 260 -24.12 4.47 -5.17
N ARG A 261 -23.41 5.57 -4.86
CA ARG A 261 -23.80 6.95 -5.20
C ARG A 261 -22.59 7.65 -5.81
N THR A 262 -22.84 8.56 -6.73
CA THR A 262 -21.83 9.38 -7.38
C THR A 262 -22.11 10.85 -7.14
N CYS A 263 -21.06 11.66 -7.18
CA CYS A 263 -21.13 13.10 -6.98
C CYS A 263 -20.45 13.80 -8.15
N ARG A 264 -21.00 14.92 -8.60
CA ARG A 264 -20.27 15.80 -9.54
C ARG A 264 -19.16 16.53 -8.79
N HIS A 265 -18.08 16.84 -9.47
CA HIS A 265 -16.94 17.51 -8.87
C HIS A 265 -17.30 18.85 -8.21
N GLU A 266 -18.18 19.63 -8.85
CA GLU A 266 -18.62 20.92 -8.37
C GLU A 266 -19.43 20.84 -7.08
N ASP A 267 -20.10 19.72 -6.85
CA ASP A 267 -21.02 19.50 -5.73
C ASP A 267 -20.34 18.77 -4.55
N ILE A 268 -19.06 18.43 -4.63
CA ILE A 268 -18.35 17.63 -3.62
C ILE A 268 -18.41 18.25 -2.21
N HIS A 269 -18.44 19.58 -2.11
CA HIS A 269 -18.50 20.31 -0.84
C HIS A 269 -19.89 20.26 -0.18
N LYS A 270 -20.94 19.79 -0.90
CA LYS A 270 -22.32 19.60 -0.42
C LYS A 270 -22.67 18.11 -0.31
N PHE A 271 -21.80 17.22 -0.79
CA PHE A 271 -22.10 15.79 -0.82
C PHE A 271 -21.91 15.17 0.55
N GLU A 272 -22.98 14.61 1.08
CA GLU A 272 -22.97 13.87 2.34
C GLU A 272 -22.50 12.44 2.08
N PHE A 273 -21.26 12.15 2.45
CA PHE A 273 -20.68 10.83 2.33
C PHE A 273 -21.28 9.88 3.38
N ILE A 274 -21.63 8.66 2.96
CA ILE A 274 -22.07 7.59 3.85
C ILE A 274 -20.89 6.68 4.15
N VAL A 275 -20.62 6.49 5.44
CA VAL A 275 -19.61 5.54 5.92
C VAL A 275 -20.33 4.37 6.60
N ASP A 276 -20.19 3.18 6.04
CA ASP A 276 -20.71 1.95 6.60
C ASP A 276 -19.59 1.13 7.22
N GLY A 277 -19.82 0.56 8.40
CA GLY A 277 -18.90 -0.34 9.10
C GLY A 277 -19.60 -1.66 9.43
N TYR A 278 -18.88 -2.77 9.23
CA TYR A 278 -19.34 -4.11 9.61
C TYR A 278 -18.26 -4.77 10.43
N SER A 279 -18.65 -5.38 11.53
CA SER A 279 -17.76 -6.17 12.38
C SER A 279 -18.41 -7.52 12.69
N ASP A 280 -17.59 -8.52 12.97
CA ASP A 280 -17.99 -9.87 13.32
C ASP A 280 -16.90 -10.54 14.13
N SER A 281 -17.22 -11.53 14.95
CA SER A 281 -16.25 -12.29 15.70
C SER A 281 -16.37 -13.79 15.51
N ASP A 282 -15.24 -14.47 15.27
CA ASP A 282 -15.13 -15.93 15.33
C ASP A 282 -14.71 -16.33 16.76
N TYR A 283 -15.71 -16.68 17.59
CA TYR A 283 -15.51 -16.93 19.02
C TYR A 283 -14.56 -18.09 19.30
N ALA A 284 -13.61 -17.84 20.22
CA ALA A 284 -12.67 -18.83 20.76
C ALA A 284 -11.94 -19.66 19.68
N LYS A 285 -11.63 -19.07 18.52
CA LYS A 285 -11.03 -19.74 17.36
C LYS A 285 -9.61 -20.22 17.60
N ASP A 286 -8.83 -19.54 18.44
CA ASP A 286 -7.47 -19.96 18.74
C ASP A 286 -7.46 -21.28 19.55
N PRO A 287 -6.85 -22.35 19.03
CA PRO A 287 -6.89 -23.66 19.68
C PRO A 287 -6.13 -23.72 21.00
N ILE A 288 -5.17 -22.80 21.24
CA ILE A 288 -4.29 -22.82 22.40
C ILE A 288 -4.82 -21.86 23.49
N LYS A 289 -4.98 -20.59 23.14
CA LYS A 289 -5.35 -19.52 24.09
C LYS A 289 -6.85 -19.21 24.06
N ARG A 290 -7.64 -19.92 23.23
CA ARG A 290 -9.09 -19.71 23.10
C ARG A 290 -9.48 -18.25 22.80
N ARG A 291 -8.58 -17.50 22.17
CA ARG A 291 -8.88 -16.13 21.75
C ARG A 291 -9.76 -16.12 20.52
N SER A 292 -10.66 -15.16 20.49
CA SER A 292 -11.54 -14.90 19.37
C SER A 292 -10.80 -14.13 18.26
N VAL A 293 -11.37 -14.13 17.06
CA VAL A 293 -10.85 -13.37 15.91
C VAL A 293 -11.90 -12.35 15.51
N SER A 294 -11.53 -11.07 15.50
CA SER A 294 -12.36 -10.00 14.96
C SER A 294 -12.16 -9.84 13.47
N GLY A 295 -13.27 -9.78 12.73
CA GLY A 295 -13.36 -9.32 11.36
C GLY A 295 -13.93 -7.91 11.32
N PHE A 296 -13.40 -7.05 10.44
CA PHE A 296 -13.91 -5.70 10.26
C PHE A 296 -13.79 -5.28 8.80
N CYS A 297 -14.83 -4.60 8.28
CA CYS A 297 -14.75 -3.90 7.00
C CYS A 297 -15.49 -2.57 7.05
N SER A 298 -14.96 -1.56 6.35
CA SER A 298 -15.61 -0.26 6.20
C SER A 298 -15.68 0.16 4.75
N PHE A 299 -16.72 0.92 4.43
CA PHE A 299 -17.05 1.38 3.10
C PHE A 299 -17.33 2.89 3.11
N LEU A 300 -17.07 3.54 1.99
CA LEU A 300 -17.48 4.91 1.69
C LEU A 300 -18.37 4.86 0.45
N ASP A 301 -19.66 5.17 0.59
CA ASP A 301 -20.62 5.08 -0.50
C ASP A 301 -20.49 3.77 -1.32
N GLY A 302 -20.39 2.62 -0.62
CA GLY A 302 -20.22 1.30 -1.23
C GLY A 302 -18.78 0.95 -1.66
N CYS A 303 -17.85 1.90 -1.70
CA CYS A 303 -16.45 1.65 -1.99
C CYS A 303 -15.70 1.15 -0.75
N VAL A 304 -15.09 -0.04 -0.83
CA VAL A 304 -14.34 -0.60 0.30
C VAL A 304 -13.14 0.27 0.67
N LEU A 305 -13.09 0.73 1.93
CA LEU A 305 -11.96 1.50 2.48
C LEU A 305 -10.95 0.59 3.17
N ASN A 306 -11.41 -0.18 4.14
CA ASN A 306 -10.56 -0.98 4.98
C ASN A 306 -11.17 -2.35 5.25
N THR A 307 -10.30 -3.34 5.41
CA THR A 307 -10.65 -4.69 5.84
C THR A 307 -9.60 -5.18 6.81
N LYS A 308 -10.00 -5.83 7.89
CA LYS A 308 -9.09 -6.42 8.87
C LYS A 308 -9.59 -7.78 9.31
N SER A 309 -8.64 -8.67 9.59
CA SER A 309 -8.84 -9.88 10.38
C SER A 309 -7.76 -9.92 11.45
N ARG A 310 -8.14 -9.88 12.73
CA ARG A 310 -7.20 -9.75 13.85
C ARG A 310 -7.62 -10.65 15.02
N MET A 311 -6.64 -11.32 15.62
CA MET A 311 -6.86 -12.00 16.89
C MET A 311 -7.10 -10.98 18.00
N GLN A 312 -8.11 -11.19 18.82
CA GLN A 312 -8.41 -10.34 19.96
C GLN A 312 -7.28 -10.40 21.01
N PRO A 313 -6.97 -9.29 21.68
CA PRO A 313 -5.91 -9.26 22.69
C PRO A 313 -6.27 -10.03 23.97
N ILE A 314 -7.56 -10.19 24.23
CA ILE A 314 -8.13 -10.88 25.41
C ILE A 314 -8.77 -12.23 25.02
N THR A 315 -9.04 -13.05 26.01
CA THR A 315 -9.88 -14.24 25.88
C THR A 315 -11.28 -13.88 26.38
N SER A 316 -12.22 -13.73 25.46
CA SER A 316 -13.61 -13.42 25.79
C SER A 316 -14.29 -14.60 26.43
N LEU A 317 -15.11 -14.35 27.46
CA LEU A 317 -15.82 -15.38 28.22
C LEU A 317 -17.15 -15.79 27.58
N SER A 318 -17.66 -14.97 26.66
CA SER A 318 -18.91 -15.22 25.94
C SER A 318 -18.81 -14.77 24.49
N VAL A 319 -19.73 -15.27 23.64
CA VAL A 319 -19.88 -14.81 22.25
C VAL A 319 -20.20 -13.32 22.23
N THR A 320 -21.11 -12.86 23.08
CA THR A 320 -21.52 -11.44 23.17
C THR A 320 -20.32 -10.53 23.50
N GLU A 321 -19.46 -10.94 24.42
CA GLU A 321 -18.23 -10.19 24.73
C GLU A 321 -17.28 -10.16 23.53
N ALA A 322 -17.13 -11.28 22.82
CA ALA A 322 -16.30 -11.32 21.62
C ALA A 322 -16.81 -10.37 20.52
N GLU A 323 -18.14 -10.32 20.31
CA GLU A 323 -18.75 -9.37 19.37
C GLU A 323 -18.53 -7.92 19.79
N LEU A 324 -18.68 -7.63 21.08
CA LEU A 324 -18.45 -6.27 21.60
C LEU A 324 -16.98 -5.80 21.42
N VAL A 325 -16.02 -6.73 21.52
CA VAL A 325 -14.60 -6.44 21.29
C VAL A 325 -14.27 -6.30 19.78
N ALA A 326 -15.14 -6.80 18.91
CA ALA A 326 -14.96 -6.71 17.46
C ALA A 326 -15.36 -5.35 16.88
N VAL A 327 -16.20 -4.58 17.60
CA VAL A 327 -16.63 -3.22 17.23
C VAL A 327 -15.54 -2.20 17.56
#